data_e411a6f5ca30208b21964ee4151024b8
#
_entry.id   e411a6f5ca30208b21964ee4151024b8
#
_cell.length_a   1.000
_cell.length_b   1.000
_cell.length_c   1.000
_cell.angle_alpha   90.00
_cell.angle_beta   90.00
_cell.angle_gamma   90.00
#
_symmetry.space_group_name_H-M   'P 1'
#
loop_
_entity.id
_entity.type
_entity.pdbx_description
1 polymer ?
#
loop_
_entity_poly.entity_id
_entity_poly.type
_entity_poly.pdbx_seq_one_letter_code
_entity_poly.pdbx_strand_id
1 'polypeptide(L)'
;FDQHPQDWHDFLAWFYTMPLFIDAGRFRMVHACWDAGLIEPLRAQYSDGCIDEHFVQASAEPGSFASNVFDRLLRGTDMRLPHGLTLTGGDGLTRAFFRTKFWEDDPQTYGDVVFQPDALPDLVAKTPLSPLEKNALLRYGIDEPLLFVGHYWRSGNPAPIRPNLACLDYSAVLYGKLVAYRLDQETCIDPRKFVWVDVERPEAVQ
;
A
#
# COMPACT_ATOMS: atom_id res chain seq x y z
N PHE A 1 -0.71 -24.62 9.39
CA PHE A 1 0.23 -25.19 8.41
C PHE A 1 0.44 -26.69 8.67
N ASP A 2 0.64 -27.14 9.90
CA ASP A 2 0.90 -28.54 10.24
C ASP A 2 -0.23 -29.52 9.87
N GLN A 3 -1.47 -29.03 9.75
CA GLN A 3 -2.64 -29.83 9.36
C GLN A 3 -2.77 -29.99 7.83
N HIS A 4 -2.20 -29.08 7.05
CA HIS A 4 -2.31 -29.04 5.59
C HIS A 4 -0.96 -28.63 4.94
N PRO A 5 0.11 -29.43 5.10
CA PRO A 5 1.43 -29.07 4.60
C PRO A 5 1.49 -28.99 3.07
N GLN A 6 0.73 -29.84 2.36
CA GLN A 6 0.71 -29.80 0.90
C GLN A 6 0.04 -28.53 0.39
N ASP A 7 -1.09 -28.11 0.95
CA ASP A 7 -1.77 -26.88 0.58
C ASP A 7 -0.85 -25.67 0.78
N TRP A 8 -0.04 -25.69 1.85
CA TRP A 8 0.93 -24.62 2.11
C TRP A 8 1.99 -24.54 1.01
N HIS A 9 2.55 -25.66 0.59
CA HIS A 9 3.51 -25.69 -0.53
C HIS A 9 2.89 -25.23 -1.84
N ASP A 10 1.66 -25.64 -2.12
CA ASP A 10 0.95 -25.27 -3.35
C ASP A 10 0.64 -23.76 -3.37
N PHE A 11 0.24 -23.17 -2.24
CA PHE A 11 0.02 -21.74 -2.12
C PHE A 11 1.33 -20.94 -2.27
N LEU A 12 2.44 -21.38 -1.67
CA LEU A 12 3.73 -20.72 -1.84
C LEU A 12 4.18 -20.79 -3.31
N ALA A 13 4.08 -21.96 -3.96
CA ALA A 13 4.39 -22.10 -5.36
C ALA A 13 3.55 -21.17 -6.24
N TRP A 14 2.26 -21.04 -5.93
CA TRP A 14 1.39 -20.08 -6.61
C TRP A 14 1.81 -18.63 -6.37
N PHE A 15 2.13 -18.23 -5.14
CA PHE A 15 2.57 -16.87 -4.82
C PHE A 15 3.83 -16.47 -5.59
N TYR A 16 4.77 -17.39 -5.82
CA TYR A 16 5.95 -17.13 -6.65
C TYR A 16 5.65 -16.85 -8.13
N THR A 17 4.44 -17.18 -8.59
CA THR A 17 3.99 -16.83 -9.96
C THR A 17 3.36 -15.44 -10.05
N MET A 18 3.15 -14.77 -8.92
CA MET A 18 2.55 -13.43 -8.88
C MET A 18 3.63 -12.35 -8.81
N PRO A 19 3.61 -11.37 -9.73
CA PRO A 19 4.57 -10.28 -9.69
C PRO A 19 4.29 -9.35 -8.50
N LEU A 20 5.36 -8.81 -7.91
CA LEU A 20 5.26 -7.78 -6.86
C LEU A 20 4.74 -6.44 -7.40
N PHE A 21 4.91 -6.19 -8.69
CA PHE A 21 4.40 -5.02 -9.38
C PHE A 21 4.09 -5.35 -10.84
N ILE A 22 3.23 -4.56 -11.48
CA ILE A 22 2.97 -4.60 -12.91
C ILE A 22 3.16 -3.19 -13.48
N ASP A 23 3.95 -3.08 -14.53
CA ASP A 23 4.11 -1.86 -15.31
C ASP A 23 3.73 -2.14 -16.78
N ALA A 24 2.58 -1.64 -17.18
CA ALA A 24 2.08 -1.75 -18.55
C ALA A 24 2.27 -0.44 -19.34
N GLY A 25 3.17 0.43 -18.90
CA GLY A 25 3.43 1.73 -19.49
C GLY A 25 2.37 2.78 -19.17
N ARG A 26 1.13 2.60 -19.64
CA ARG A 26 0.02 3.52 -19.38
C ARG A 26 -0.63 3.34 -18.00
N PHE A 27 -0.46 2.19 -17.37
CA PHE A 27 -0.92 1.94 -16.01
C PHE A 27 0.06 1.06 -15.25
N ARG A 28 0.03 1.17 -13.94
CA ARG A 28 0.85 0.45 -12.97
C ARG A 28 -0.02 -0.16 -11.88
N MET A 29 0.44 -1.27 -11.33
CA MET A 29 -0.21 -1.93 -10.19
C MET A 29 0.86 -2.35 -9.19
N VAL A 30 0.58 -2.14 -7.92
CA VAL A 30 1.42 -2.58 -6.80
C VAL A 30 0.53 -2.73 -5.56
N HIS A 31 0.92 -3.58 -4.61
CA HIS A 31 0.06 -3.79 -3.43
C HIS A 31 -0.07 -2.52 -2.58
N ALA A 32 1.02 -1.80 -2.30
CA ALA A 32 0.96 -0.60 -1.44
C ALA A 32 1.41 0.66 -2.17
N CYS A 33 2.70 0.86 -2.45
CA CYS A 33 3.14 2.08 -3.10
C CYS A 33 4.20 1.83 -4.17
N TRP A 34 4.17 2.65 -5.22
CA TRP A 34 5.11 2.60 -6.31
C TRP A 34 6.38 3.37 -5.96
N ASP A 35 7.47 2.64 -5.78
CA ASP A 35 8.80 3.22 -5.53
C ASP A 35 9.75 2.83 -6.66
N ALA A 36 9.96 3.74 -7.61
CA ALA A 36 10.80 3.50 -8.77
C ALA A 36 12.26 3.19 -8.37
N GLY A 37 12.74 3.77 -7.26
CA GLY A 37 14.09 3.53 -6.75
C GLY A 37 14.32 2.08 -6.29
N LEU A 38 13.27 1.35 -5.93
CA LEU A 38 13.32 -0.06 -5.58
C LEU A 38 12.88 -0.95 -6.75
N ILE A 39 11.88 -0.51 -7.52
CA ILE A 39 11.32 -1.28 -8.64
C ILE A 39 12.35 -1.46 -9.77
N GLU A 40 13.11 -0.43 -10.13
CA GLU A 40 14.08 -0.54 -11.22
C GLU A 40 15.22 -1.53 -10.92
N PRO A 41 15.87 -1.50 -9.74
CA PRO A 41 16.84 -2.55 -9.38
C PRO A 41 16.21 -3.94 -9.26
N LEU A 42 14.95 -4.03 -8.77
CA LEU A 42 14.24 -5.31 -8.71
C LEU A 42 13.97 -5.87 -10.10
N ARG A 43 13.51 -5.03 -11.03
CA ARG A 43 13.26 -5.39 -12.43
C ARG A 43 14.53 -5.88 -13.16
N ALA A 44 15.69 -5.33 -12.80
CA ALA A 44 16.96 -5.77 -13.36
C ALA A 44 17.32 -7.21 -12.94
N GLN A 45 16.82 -7.67 -11.78
CA GLN A 45 17.04 -9.03 -11.27
C GLN A 45 15.89 -9.98 -11.64
N TYR A 46 14.66 -9.48 -11.61
CA TYR A 46 13.39 -10.20 -11.84
C TYR A 46 12.56 -9.43 -12.85
N SER A 47 12.80 -9.66 -14.14
CA SER A 47 12.27 -8.84 -15.24
C SER A 47 10.74 -8.85 -15.36
N ASP A 48 10.10 -9.92 -14.89
CA ASP A 48 8.64 -10.08 -14.86
C ASP A 48 8.01 -9.65 -13.50
N GLY A 49 8.86 -9.23 -12.54
CA GLY A 49 8.43 -8.87 -11.20
C GLY A 49 8.13 -10.05 -10.27
N CYS A 50 8.25 -11.29 -10.74
CA CYS A 50 8.07 -12.50 -9.93
C CYS A 50 9.37 -12.84 -9.20
N ILE A 51 9.30 -12.94 -7.88
CA ILE A 51 10.44 -13.23 -7.01
C ILE A 51 10.53 -14.72 -6.70
N ASP A 52 11.70 -15.16 -6.27
CA ASP A 52 11.95 -16.54 -5.87
C ASP A 52 12.08 -16.70 -4.36
N GLU A 53 12.22 -17.94 -3.91
CA GLU A 53 12.41 -18.29 -2.51
C GLU A 53 13.65 -17.61 -1.90
N HIS A 54 14.74 -17.49 -2.66
CA HIS A 54 15.95 -16.83 -2.19
C HIS A 54 15.70 -15.35 -1.85
N PHE A 55 14.94 -14.65 -2.69
CA PHE A 55 14.58 -13.26 -2.43
C PHE A 55 13.71 -13.12 -1.16
N VAL A 56 12.74 -14.05 -0.99
CA VAL A 56 11.90 -14.09 0.22
C VAL A 56 12.74 -14.36 1.46
N GLN A 57 13.66 -15.32 1.42
CA GLN A 57 14.58 -15.59 2.54
C GLN A 57 15.47 -14.38 2.85
N ALA A 58 16.01 -13.71 1.83
CA ALA A 58 16.82 -12.51 2.00
C ALA A 58 16.04 -11.35 2.64
N SER A 59 14.72 -11.30 2.48
CA SER A 59 13.88 -10.27 3.11
C SER A 59 13.78 -10.38 4.64
N ALA A 60 14.16 -11.51 5.22
CA ALA A 60 14.22 -11.68 6.67
C ALA A 60 15.35 -10.89 7.34
N GLU A 61 16.36 -10.46 6.56
CA GLU A 61 17.44 -9.62 7.04
C GLU A 61 17.03 -8.15 7.02
N PRO A 62 16.86 -7.49 8.18
CA PRO A 62 16.45 -6.09 8.25
C PRO A 62 17.43 -5.16 7.53
N GLY A 63 16.90 -4.27 6.69
CA GLY A 63 17.69 -3.31 5.92
C GLY A 63 18.33 -3.88 4.66
N SER A 64 18.16 -5.17 4.36
CA SER A 64 18.51 -5.74 3.05
C SER A 64 17.70 -5.10 1.94
N PHE A 65 18.16 -5.23 0.69
CA PHE A 65 17.38 -4.78 -0.46
C PHE A 65 16.01 -5.46 -0.52
N ALA A 66 15.97 -6.77 -0.31
CA ALA A 66 14.74 -7.55 -0.31
C ALA A 66 13.77 -7.12 0.80
N SER A 67 14.27 -6.89 2.03
CA SER A 67 13.47 -6.34 3.13
C SER A 67 12.87 -4.98 2.78
N ASN A 68 13.67 -4.06 2.22
CA ASN A 68 13.21 -2.75 1.81
C ASN A 68 12.14 -2.81 0.70
N VAL A 69 12.30 -3.75 -0.26
CA VAL A 69 11.29 -3.98 -1.31
C VAL A 69 9.98 -4.44 -0.70
N PHE A 70 10.00 -5.45 0.19
CA PHE A 70 8.78 -5.92 0.85
C PHE A 70 8.12 -4.83 1.68
N ASP A 71 8.89 -4.11 2.49
CA ASP A 71 8.35 -3.05 3.33
C ASP A 71 7.71 -1.94 2.48
N ARG A 72 8.36 -1.54 1.40
CA ARG A 72 7.87 -0.45 0.56
C ARG A 72 6.71 -0.85 -0.34
N LEU A 73 6.86 -1.93 -1.11
CA LEU A 73 5.85 -2.32 -2.10
C LEU A 73 4.61 -2.98 -1.49
N LEU A 74 4.75 -3.63 -0.33
CA LEU A 74 3.65 -4.36 0.31
C LEU A 74 3.10 -3.71 1.57
N ARG A 75 3.89 -2.89 2.29
CA ARG A 75 3.47 -2.21 3.52
C ARG A 75 3.34 -0.70 3.39
N GLY A 76 3.88 -0.14 2.30
CA GLY A 76 3.77 1.28 1.99
C GLY A 76 4.85 2.13 2.66
N THR A 77 4.48 3.37 2.98
CA THR A 77 5.38 4.34 3.58
C THR A 77 4.97 4.66 5.00
N ASP A 78 5.95 4.87 5.85
CA ASP A 78 5.72 5.35 7.21
C ASP A 78 6.68 6.49 7.57
N MET A 79 6.36 7.17 8.66
CA MET A 79 7.16 8.22 9.23
C MET A 79 7.16 8.10 10.75
N ARG A 80 8.31 8.39 11.36
CA ARG A 80 8.42 8.42 12.80
C ARG A 80 7.70 9.64 13.38
N LEU A 81 7.02 9.43 14.49
CA LEU A 81 6.42 10.54 15.24
C LEU A 81 7.53 11.47 15.80
N PRO A 82 7.31 12.80 15.75
CA PRO A 82 8.28 13.75 16.26
C PRO A 82 8.47 13.62 17.77
N HIS A 83 9.62 14.09 18.25
CA HIS A 83 9.93 14.21 19.69
C HIS A 83 9.82 12.91 20.51
N GLY A 84 9.97 11.75 19.86
CA GLY A 84 9.85 10.45 20.55
C GLY A 84 8.44 10.09 21.01
N LEU A 85 7.43 10.76 20.46
CA LEU A 85 6.03 10.45 20.74
C LEU A 85 5.65 9.05 20.25
N THR A 86 4.66 8.49 20.90
CA THR A 86 4.03 7.22 20.50
C THR A 86 2.52 7.40 20.51
N LEU A 87 1.84 6.62 19.67
CA LEU A 87 0.38 6.54 19.61
C LEU A 87 -0.07 5.12 19.90
N THR A 88 -1.13 4.97 20.66
CA THR A 88 -1.78 3.68 20.88
C THR A 88 -2.99 3.61 19.96
N GLY A 89 -2.97 2.68 19.00
CA GLY A 89 -4.06 2.47 18.06
C GLY A 89 -5.28 1.82 18.71
N GLY A 90 -6.40 1.76 17.98
CA GLY A 90 -7.62 1.07 18.41
C GLY A 90 -7.44 -0.43 18.66
N ASP A 91 -6.34 -1.03 18.19
CA ASP A 91 -5.92 -2.40 18.44
C ASP A 91 -5.11 -2.56 19.76
N GLY A 92 -4.93 -1.48 20.51
CA GLY A 92 -4.15 -1.45 21.77
C GLY A 92 -2.63 -1.48 21.60
N LEU A 93 -2.12 -1.49 20.36
CA LEU A 93 -0.67 -1.47 20.10
C LEU A 93 -0.12 -0.05 20.10
N THR A 94 1.00 0.15 20.79
CA THR A 94 1.71 1.43 20.83
C THR A 94 2.77 1.47 19.73
N ARG A 95 2.74 2.52 18.93
CA ARG A 95 3.60 2.71 17.76
C ARG A 95 4.32 4.06 17.83
N ALA A 96 5.59 4.07 17.41
CA ALA A 96 6.39 5.27 17.24
C ALA A 96 6.34 5.79 15.78
N PHE A 97 5.66 5.07 14.89
CA PHE A 97 5.53 5.37 13.47
C PHE A 97 4.06 5.42 13.10
N PHE A 98 3.76 6.21 12.09
CA PHE A 98 2.44 6.28 11.45
C PHE A 98 2.59 6.12 9.94
N ARG A 99 1.57 5.56 9.30
CA ARG A 99 1.54 5.39 7.84
C ARG A 99 1.35 6.72 7.15
N THR A 100 2.10 6.94 6.05
CA THR A 100 2.00 8.18 5.29
C THR A 100 1.32 7.97 3.94
N LYS A 101 0.69 9.03 3.45
CA LYS A 101 0.24 9.16 2.06
C LYS A 101 1.47 9.40 1.18
N PHE A 102 1.50 8.78 0.01
CA PHE A 102 2.57 9.00 -0.98
C PHE A 102 2.08 9.80 -2.21
N TRP A 103 0.89 10.37 -2.12
CA TRP A 103 0.22 11.08 -3.21
C TRP A 103 -0.02 12.57 -2.94
N GLU A 104 0.49 13.11 -1.87
CA GLU A 104 0.42 14.55 -1.59
C GLU A 104 1.54 15.29 -2.33
N ASP A 105 1.18 16.37 -3.06
CA ASP A 105 2.15 17.05 -3.94
C ASP A 105 3.08 17.98 -3.17
N ASP A 106 2.59 18.72 -2.19
CA ASP A 106 3.38 19.69 -1.40
C ASP A 106 2.94 19.69 0.07
N PRO A 107 3.17 18.59 0.81
CA PRO A 107 2.81 18.52 2.21
C PRO A 107 3.65 19.48 3.06
N GLN A 108 3.02 20.21 3.98
CA GLN A 108 3.66 21.17 4.86
C GLN A 108 3.76 20.67 6.29
N THR A 109 2.79 19.86 6.73
CA THR A 109 2.65 19.40 8.11
C THR A 109 2.53 17.88 8.19
N TYR A 110 2.70 17.33 9.40
CA TYR A 110 2.44 15.91 9.64
C TYR A 110 0.99 15.52 9.31
N GLY A 111 0.03 16.42 9.54
CA GLY A 111 -1.38 16.19 9.21
C GLY A 111 -1.64 16.03 7.72
N ASP A 112 -0.85 16.68 6.86
CA ASP A 112 -1.00 16.55 5.41
C ASP A 112 -0.62 15.15 4.93
N VAL A 113 0.36 14.52 5.57
CA VAL A 113 0.90 13.22 5.13
C VAL A 113 0.32 12.03 5.88
N VAL A 114 -0.32 12.21 7.03
CA VAL A 114 -0.86 11.09 7.79
C VAL A 114 -1.92 10.34 6.99
N PHE A 115 -1.80 9.01 6.96
CA PHE A 115 -2.83 8.11 6.47
C PHE A 115 -3.49 7.40 7.65
N GLN A 116 -4.84 7.31 7.58
CA GLN A 116 -5.68 6.59 8.53
C GLN A 116 -5.12 5.19 8.94
N PRO A 117 -5.56 4.60 10.05
CA PRO A 117 -6.83 4.94 10.76
C PRO A 117 -6.71 5.97 11.87
N ASP A 118 -5.52 6.18 12.39
CA ASP A 118 -5.36 6.95 13.62
C ASP A 118 -5.04 8.41 13.29
N ALA A 119 -5.99 9.30 13.54
CA ALA A 119 -5.73 10.73 13.44
C ALA A 119 -4.63 11.11 14.43
N LEU A 120 -3.66 11.91 13.96
CA LEU A 120 -2.65 12.47 14.85
C LEU A 120 -3.31 13.45 15.84
N PRO A 121 -2.82 13.53 17.08
CA PRO A 121 -3.21 14.61 17.98
C PRO A 121 -3.00 15.97 17.30
N ASP A 122 -3.91 16.92 17.53
CA ASP A 122 -3.92 18.22 16.86
C ASP A 122 -2.57 18.95 16.85
N LEU A 123 -1.86 18.91 17.97
CA LEU A 123 -0.54 19.54 18.09
C LEU A 123 0.49 18.87 17.16
N VAL A 124 0.46 17.55 17.05
CA VAL A 124 1.35 16.80 16.16
C VAL A 124 0.95 17.04 14.71
N ALA A 125 -0.34 16.97 14.40
CA ALA A 125 -0.85 17.19 13.05
C ALA A 125 -0.43 18.56 12.47
N LYS A 126 -0.42 19.61 13.31
CA LYS A 126 -0.03 20.97 12.93
C LYS A 126 1.48 21.22 12.94
N THR A 127 2.30 20.25 13.38
CA THR A 127 3.76 20.39 13.37
C THR A 127 4.26 20.44 11.93
N PRO A 128 5.07 21.44 11.56
CA PRO A 128 5.66 21.51 10.23
C PRO A 128 6.62 20.34 9.96
N LEU A 129 6.61 19.82 8.75
CA LEU A 129 7.64 18.91 8.26
C LEU A 129 8.96 19.66 8.06
N SER A 130 10.05 19.10 8.54
CA SER A 130 11.38 19.60 8.25
C SER A 130 11.75 19.37 6.77
N PRO A 131 12.72 20.13 6.21
CA PRO A 131 13.19 19.88 4.85
C PRO A 131 13.71 18.45 4.63
N LEU A 132 14.34 17.85 5.65
CA LEU A 132 14.84 16.48 5.59
C LEU A 132 13.68 15.47 5.48
N GLU A 133 12.65 15.65 6.29
CA GLU A 133 11.46 14.79 6.26
C GLU A 133 10.72 14.92 4.92
N LYS A 134 10.54 16.15 4.42
CA LYS A 134 9.92 16.38 3.09
C LYS A 134 10.69 15.68 1.98
N ASN A 135 12.02 15.73 1.99
CA ASN A 135 12.87 15.09 1.00
C ASN A 135 12.85 13.55 1.10
N ALA A 136 12.56 13.01 2.28
CA ALA A 136 12.45 11.56 2.50
C ALA A 136 11.09 10.97 2.11
N LEU A 137 10.06 11.81 1.89
CA LEU A 137 8.74 11.36 1.47
C LEU A 137 8.77 10.78 0.07
N LEU A 138 8.23 9.58 -0.08
CA LEU A 138 7.91 9.05 -1.39
C LEU A 138 6.76 9.86 -2.00
N ARG A 139 6.86 10.16 -3.30
CA ARG A 139 5.80 10.87 -4.04
C ARG A 139 5.48 10.14 -5.34
N TYR A 140 4.20 10.00 -5.60
CA TYR A 140 3.67 9.61 -6.90
C TYR A 140 2.98 10.82 -7.53
N GLY A 141 3.58 11.41 -8.54
CA GLY A 141 3.12 12.66 -9.16
C GLY A 141 1.83 12.50 -9.95
N ILE A 142 1.14 13.61 -10.18
CA ILE A 142 -0.11 13.62 -10.95
C ILE A 142 0.10 13.28 -12.44
N ASP A 143 1.30 13.54 -12.97
CA ASP A 143 1.67 13.28 -14.36
C ASP A 143 2.20 11.85 -14.61
N GLU A 144 2.30 11.06 -13.55
CA GLU A 144 2.66 9.64 -13.63
C GLU A 144 1.51 8.80 -14.24
N PRO A 145 1.80 7.60 -14.77
CA PRO A 145 0.78 6.69 -15.27
C PRO A 145 -0.33 6.40 -14.26
N LEU A 146 -1.46 5.85 -14.72
CA LEU A 146 -2.51 5.40 -13.79
C LEU A 146 -1.94 4.38 -12.82
N LEU A 147 -2.19 4.54 -11.51
CA LEU A 147 -1.73 3.63 -10.48
C LEU A 147 -2.91 3.03 -9.72
N PHE A 148 -2.90 1.70 -9.64
CA PHE A 148 -3.84 0.93 -8.83
C PHE A 148 -3.11 0.30 -7.66
N VAL A 149 -3.63 0.53 -6.45
CA VAL A 149 -3.06 0.01 -5.19
C VAL A 149 -4.14 -0.65 -4.33
N GLY A 150 -3.69 -1.43 -3.36
CA GLY A 150 -4.46 -1.91 -2.21
C GLY A 150 -3.96 -1.26 -0.92
N HIS A 151 -3.96 -2.02 0.18
CA HIS A 151 -3.31 -1.71 1.47
C HIS A 151 -3.75 -0.41 2.18
N TYR A 152 -3.93 0.67 1.43
CA TYR A 152 -4.46 1.96 1.92
C TYR A 152 -5.99 1.91 1.95
N TRP A 153 -6.52 1.05 2.82
CA TRP A 153 -7.93 0.74 2.88
C TRP A 153 -8.84 1.98 2.93
N ARG A 154 -9.92 1.89 2.19
CA ARG A 154 -10.92 2.93 2.04
C ARG A 154 -12.26 2.47 2.60
N SER A 155 -13.16 3.42 2.78
CA SER A 155 -14.55 3.17 3.18
C SER A 155 -15.52 3.96 2.30
N GLY A 156 -16.80 3.66 2.41
CA GLY A 156 -17.83 4.32 1.62
C GLY A 156 -17.95 3.80 0.19
N ASN A 157 -18.30 4.67 -0.75
CA ASN A 157 -18.40 4.31 -2.16
C ASN A 157 -17.03 4.33 -2.83
N PRO A 158 -16.69 3.31 -3.64
CA PRO A 158 -15.44 3.30 -4.40
C PRO A 158 -15.29 4.52 -5.31
N ALA A 159 -14.14 5.18 -5.17
CA ALA A 159 -13.83 6.39 -5.91
C ALA A 159 -12.30 6.55 -6.06
N PRO A 160 -11.83 7.29 -7.08
CA PRO A 160 -10.42 7.60 -7.21
C PRO A 160 -9.92 8.42 -6.01
N ILE A 161 -8.67 8.25 -5.63
CA ILE A 161 -7.96 9.13 -4.69
C ILE A 161 -7.57 10.41 -5.43
N ARG A 162 -7.04 10.24 -6.64
CA ARG A 162 -6.60 11.31 -7.56
C ARG A 162 -6.95 10.88 -8.99
N PRO A 163 -6.90 11.78 -9.98
CA PRO A 163 -7.17 11.43 -11.38
C PRO A 163 -6.35 10.25 -11.92
N ASN A 164 -5.14 10.03 -11.37
CA ASN A 164 -4.26 8.95 -11.78
C ASN A 164 -4.03 7.89 -10.69
N LEU A 165 -4.76 7.90 -9.56
CA LEU A 165 -4.56 6.97 -8.45
C LEU A 165 -5.88 6.43 -7.91
N ALA A 166 -6.01 5.11 -7.85
CA ALA A 166 -7.09 4.40 -7.17
C ALA A 166 -6.58 3.35 -6.20
N CYS A 167 -7.20 3.30 -5.01
CA CYS A 167 -7.07 2.17 -4.11
C CYS A 167 -8.29 1.26 -4.28
N LEU A 168 -8.05 -0.05 -4.41
CA LEU A 168 -9.09 -1.07 -4.57
C LEU A 168 -9.35 -1.86 -3.27
N ASP A 169 -8.61 -1.54 -2.19
CA ASP A 169 -8.84 -2.13 -0.88
C ASP A 169 -9.95 -1.38 -0.14
N TYR A 170 -11.07 -2.03 0.04
CA TYR A 170 -12.23 -1.56 0.82
C TYR A 170 -12.58 -2.55 1.94
N SER A 171 -11.54 -3.18 2.50
CA SER A 171 -11.64 -4.05 3.69
C SER A 171 -12.64 -5.20 3.54
N ALA A 172 -12.63 -5.89 2.40
CA ALA A 172 -13.51 -7.04 2.16
C ALA A 172 -13.41 -8.09 3.29
N VAL A 173 -12.21 -8.34 3.82
CA VAL A 173 -11.97 -9.26 4.94
C VAL A 173 -12.58 -8.80 6.27
N LEU A 174 -12.93 -7.53 6.41
CA LEU A 174 -13.63 -6.96 7.55
C LEU A 174 -15.09 -6.62 7.22
N TYR A 175 -15.67 -7.34 6.27
CA TYR A 175 -17.06 -7.18 5.81
C TYR A 175 -17.34 -5.80 5.19
N GLY A 176 -16.34 -5.22 4.54
CA GLY A 176 -16.47 -4.04 3.70
C GLY A 176 -16.92 -4.40 2.29
N LYS A 177 -16.14 -4.01 1.27
CA LYS A 177 -16.47 -4.27 -0.14
C LYS A 177 -15.31 -4.98 -0.85
N LEU A 178 -15.65 -5.95 -1.71
CA LEU A 178 -14.73 -6.44 -2.73
C LEU A 178 -14.89 -5.55 -3.97
N VAL A 179 -13.82 -4.80 -4.29
CA VAL A 179 -13.85 -3.76 -5.32
C VAL A 179 -12.96 -4.13 -6.49
N ALA A 180 -13.41 -3.83 -7.69
CA ALA A 180 -12.61 -3.90 -8.90
C ALA A 180 -12.79 -2.64 -9.74
N TYR A 181 -11.86 -2.37 -10.66
CA TYR A 181 -11.92 -1.28 -11.62
C TYR A 181 -11.86 -1.86 -13.04
N ARG A 182 -12.75 -1.42 -13.92
CA ARG A 182 -12.77 -1.82 -15.34
C ARG A 182 -11.96 -0.82 -16.17
N LEU A 183 -10.70 -1.17 -16.41
CA LEU A 183 -9.78 -0.32 -17.19
C LEU A 183 -9.95 -0.56 -18.68
N ASP A 184 -10.18 0.52 -19.45
CA ASP A 184 -10.19 0.51 -20.90
C ASP A 184 -9.07 1.39 -21.50
N GLN A 185 -9.42 2.50 -22.14
CA GLN A 185 -8.48 3.41 -22.81
C GLN A 185 -8.35 4.78 -22.13
N GLU A 186 -8.99 4.97 -20.99
CA GLU A 186 -8.95 6.22 -20.25
C GLU A 186 -7.55 6.59 -19.76
N THR A 187 -7.28 7.88 -19.71
CA THR A 187 -6.06 8.48 -19.17
C THR A 187 -6.23 9.05 -17.76
N CYS A 188 -7.48 9.06 -17.27
CA CYS A 188 -7.85 9.45 -15.92
C CYS A 188 -8.80 8.39 -15.35
N ILE A 189 -8.72 8.12 -14.05
CA ILE A 189 -9.59 7.16 -13.39
C ILE A 189 -11.03 7.68 -13.37
N ASP A 190 -11.94 6.95 -14.00
CA ASP A 190 -13.37 7.28 -14.08
C ASP A 190 -14.12 6.63 -12.91
N PRO A 191 -14.75 7.42 -12.01
CA PRO A 191 -15.48 6.87 -10.87
C PRO A 191 -16.62 5.92 -11.26
N ARG A 192 -17.16 6.02 -12.50
CA ARG A 192 -18.23 5.14 -13.00
C ARG A 192 -17.75 3.72 -13.37
N LYS A 193 -16.44 3.50 -13.42
CA LYS A 193 -15.83 2.21 -13.78
C LYS A 193 -15.48 1.33 -12.58
N PHE A 194 -15.66 1.83 -11.37
CA PHE A 194 -15.60 0.97 -10.20
C PHE A 194 -16.82 0.04 -10.17
N VAL A 195 -16.56 -1.22 -9.87
CA VAL A 195 -17.59 -2.22 -9.62
C VAL A 195 -17.28 -2.88 -8.29
N TRP A 196 -18.31 -3.24 -7.52
CA TRP A 196 -18.11 -3.86 -6.22
C TRP A 196 -19.28 -4.71 -5.78
N VAL A 197 -19.02 -5.57 -4.80
CA VAL A 197 -20.02 -6.27 -4.02
C VAL A 197 -19.76 -5.99 -2.54
N ASP A 198 -20.83 -5.79 -1.78
CA ASP A 198 -20.74 -5.72 -0.33
C ASP A 198 -20.52 -7.13 0.23
N VAL A 199 -19.64 -7.26 1.23
CA VAL A 199 -19.36 -8.54 1.87
C VAL A 199 -20.24 -8.69 3.09
N GLU A 200 -21.14 -9.67 3.06
CA GLU A 200 -22.05 -9.97 4.16
C GLU A 200 -21.32 -10.68 5.30
N ARG A 201 -21.67 -10.33 6.54
CA ARG A 201 -21.22 -11.11 7.70
C ARG A 201 -21.94 -12.46 7.70
N PRO A 202 -21.22 -13.59 7.94
CA PRO A 202 -21.88 -14.84 8.20
C PRO A 202 -22.83 -14.68 9.39
N GLU A 203 -24.04 -15.22 9.26
CA GLU A 203 -24.94 -15.32 10.41
C GLU A 203 -24.23 -16.13 11.51
N ALA A 204 -24.27 -15.62 12.73
CA ALA A 204 -23.72 -16.36 13.86
C ALA A 204 -24.46 -17.71 13.94
N VAL A 205 -23.75 -18.80 13.74
CA VAL A 205 -24.30 -20.15 14.00
C VAL A 205 -24.60 -20.19 15.48
N GLN A 206 -25.93 -20.24 15.79
CA GLN A 206 -26.43 -20.37 17.16
C GLN A 206 -26.12 -21.74 17.73
#